data_2d924606118866acf1d6fcf66f787bab
#
_entry.id   2d924606118866acf1d6fcf66f787bab
#
_cell.length_a   1.000
_cell.length_b   1.000
_cell.length_c   1.000
_cell.angle_alpha   90.00
_cell.angle_beta   90.00
_cell.angle_gamma   90.00
#
_symmetry.space_group_name_H-M   'P 1'
#
loop_
_entity.id
_entity.type
_entity.pdbx_description
1 polymer ?
#
loop_
_entity_poly.entity_id
_entity_poly.type
_entity_poly.pdbx_seq_one_letter_code
_entity_poly.pdbx_strand_id
1 'polypeptide(L)'
;MSERVLLAGCGDLGVRVARRLLARGDQVWALRRQPPPAEDGGLRWIAADLTQPATLAGLPDGLTQVVYLPAPGARDPARYREIFVDGLRHLRDALDTAALRRTLFVSSSAVYGEHDGQWVDEHTPPGPLGFNGRSLLEAERSLDAWPGQAVVLRLAGLYGPGRLQLLERLRAGQARAPVDPPHWANRIHIDDAAAAIAHLLRLPAPEKLYLGCDDTPLPLHELYAALATLAGAPPPGEGPAPAQVGSKRLCNARLRASGLQLQWPDSRAGYAALLDGKATLQATIHTTTKRSIP
;
A
#
# COMPACT_ATOMS: atom_id res chain seq x y z
N MET A 1 14.06 -8.21 -21.43
CA MET A 1 13.86 -9.61 -21.02
C MET A 1 12.65 -9.64 -20.08
N SER A 2 11.81 -10.68 -20.17
CA SER A 2 10.66 -10.91 -19.28
C SER A 2 11.17 -11.32 -17.90
N GLU A 3 10.62 -10.72 -16.84
CA GLU A 3 10.96 -11.05 -15.45
C GLU A 3 10.04 -12.16 -14.93
N ARG A 4 10.54 -12.92 -13.95
CA ARG A 4 9.79 -13.93 -13.20
C ARG A 4 9.54 -13.38 -11.80
N VAL A 5 8.32 -12.92 -11.53
CA VAL A 5 7.99 -12.12 -10.35
C VAL A 5 7.04 -12.86 -9.42
N LEU A 6 7.39 -12.98 -8.14
CA LEU A 6 6.51 -13.45 -7.08
C LEU A 6 5.94 -12.27 -6.27
N LEU A 7 4.62 -12.21 -6.17
CA LEU A 7 3.89 -11.29 -5.30
C LEU A 7 3.44 -12.02 -4.04
N ALA A 8 4.20 -11.93 -2.97
CA ALA A 8 3.93 -12.62 -1.71
C ALA A 8 2.97 -11.80 -0.83
N GLY A 9 1.79 -12.35 -0.54
CA GLY A 9 0.71 -11.66 0.15
C GLY A 9 -0.19 -10.86 -0.78
N CYS A 10 -0.49 -11.40 -1.96
CA CYS A 10 -1.20 -10.71 -3.04
C CYS A 10 -2.68 -10.48 -2.71
N GLY A 11 -2.97 -9.31 -2.15
CA GLY A 11 -4.30 -8.73 -1.99
C GLY A 11 -4.65 -7.78 -3.14
N ASP A 12 -5.54 -6.81 -2.88
CA ASP A 12 -5.99 -5.82 -3.88
C ASP A 12 -4.81 -5.00 -4.48
N LEU A 13 -3.88 -4.52 -3.65
CA LEU A 13 -2.68 -3.84 -4.15
C LEU A 13 -1.85 -4.78 -5.04
N GLY A 14 -1.66 -6.02 -4.62
CA GLY A 14 -0.88 -7.01 -5.37
C GLY A 14 -1.49 -7.32 -6.74
N VAL A 15 -2.81 -7.45 -6.85
CA VAL A 15 -3.51 -7.64 -8.13
C VAL A 15 -3.29 -6.46 -9.08
N ARG A 16 -3.31 -5.22 -8.58
CA ARG A 16 -3.03 -4.02 -9.39
C ARG A 16 -1.58 -4.00 -9.88
N VAL A 17 -0.64 -4.44 -9.04
CA VAL A 17 0.77 -4.64 -9.44
C VAL A 17 0.87 -5.72 -10.49
N ALA A 18 0.24 -6.89 -10.27
CA ALA A 18 0.25 -8.01 -11.20
C ALA A 18 -0.20 -7.61 -12.61
N ARG A 19 -1.32 -6.88 -12.72
CA ARG A 19 -1.83 -6.40 -14.02
C ARG A 19 -0.82 -5.53 -14.77
N ARG A 20 -0.09 -4.64 -14.05
CA ARG A 20 0.95 -3.80 -14.64
C ARG A 20 2.15 -4.62 -15.13
N LEU A 21 2.54 -5.65 -14.38
CA LEU A 21 3.66 -6.52 -14.74
C LEU A 21 3.30 -7.42 -15.92
N LEU A 22 2.12 -8.05 -15.90
CA LEU A 22 1.61 -8.87 -17.00
C LEU A 22 1.48 -8.07 -18.30
N ALA A 23 0.98 -6.84 -18.24
CA ALA A 23 0.89 -5.94 -19.39
C ALA A 23 2.26 -5.61 -20.01
N ARG A 24 3.35 -5.79 -19.26
CA ARG A 24 4.75 -5.64 -19.74
C ARG A 24 5.36 -6.96 -20.23
N GLY A 25 4.61 -8.06 -20.22
CA GLY A 25 5.06 -9.38 -20.62
C GLY A 25 5.86 -10.15 -19.55
N ASP A 26 5.78 -9.74 -18.27
CA ASP A 26 6.41 -10.48 -17.17
C ASP A 26 5.59 -11.74 -16.83
N GLN A 27 6.24 -12.76 -16.31
CA GLN A 27 5.59 -13.93 -15.72
C GLN A 27 5.35 -13.64 -14.23
N VAL A 28 4.09 -13.72 -13.79
CA VAL A 28 3.72 -13.31 -12.44
C VAL A 28 3.04 -14.44 -11.68
N TRP A 29 3.54 -14.72 -10.49
CA TRP A 29 2.94 -15.60 -9.49
C TRP A 29 2.42 -14.75 -8.33
N ALA A 30 1.25 -15.10 -7.84
CA ALA A 30 0.57 -14.40 -6.75
C ALA A 30 0.28 -15.37 -5.60
N LEU A 31 0.93 -15.17 -4.47
CA LEU A 31 0.77 -15.99 -3.29
C LEU A 31 -0.24 -15.37 -2.33
N ARG A 32 -1.25 -16.12 -1.94
CA ARG A 32 -2.20 -15.79 -0.88
C ARG A 32 -2.87 -17.05 -0.32
N ARG A 33 -3.43 -16.94 0.90
CA ARG A 33 -4.07 -18.07 1.60
C ARG A 33 -5.25 -18.69 0.84
N GLN A 34 -6.06 -17.84 0.25
CA GLN A 34 -7.27 -18.24 -0.48
C GLN A 34 -7.28 -17.52 -1.84
N PRO A 35 -6.67 -18.11 -2.87
CA PRO A 35 -6.75 -17.58 -4.23
C PRO A 35 -8.19 -17.53 -4.73
N PRO A 36 -8.55 -16.58 -5.60
CA PRO A 36 -9.84 -16.61 -6.27
C PRO A 36 -9.92 -17.82 -7.21
N PRO A 37 -11.14 -18.34 -7.47
CA PRO A 37 -11.31 -19.51 -8.32
C PRO A 37 -11.06 -19.26 -9.81
N ALA A 38 -11.02 -18.01 -10.25
CA ALA A 38 -10.85 -17.64 -11.64
C ALA A 38 -9.40 -17.28 -11.98
N GLU A 39 -8.93 -17.70 -13.16
CA GLU A 39 -7.70 -17.20 -13.76
C GLU A 39 -7.86 -15.70 -14.12
N ASP A 40 -6.99 -14.85 -13.61
CA ASP A 40 -6.99 -13.41 -13.90
C ASP A 40 -5.88 -13.10 -14.92
N GLY A 41 -6.19 -13.21 -16.22
CA GLY A 41 -5.35 -12.65 -17.28
C GLY A 41 -3.89 -13.12 -17.33
N GLY A 42 -3.62 -14.38 -16.97
CA GLY A 42 -2.25 -14.94 -16.95
C GLY A 42 -1.55 -14.87 -15.58
N LEU A 43 -2.23 -14.40 -14.55
CA LEU A 43 -1.74 -14.42 -13.17
C LEU A 43 -1.81 -15.85 -12.60
N ARG A 44 -0.68 -16.38 -12.17
CA ARG A 44 -0.55 -17.73 -11.61
C ARG A 44 -0.71 -17.69 -10.09
N TRP A 45 -1.79 -18.23 -9.57
CA TRP A 45 -2.08 -18.25 -8.15
C TRP A 45 -1.38 -19.39 -7.42
N ILE A 46 -0.85 -19.09 -6.22
CA ILE A 46 -0.28 -20.05 -5.27
C ILE A 46 -1.06 -19.95 -3.97
N ALA A 47 -1.68 -21.07 -3.57
CA ALA A 47 -2.35 -21.17 -2.27
C ALA A 47 -1.32 -21.50 -1.19
N ALA A 48 -0.92 -20.49 -0.41
CA ALA A 48 0.04 -20.66 0.68
C ALA A 48 -0.16 -19.60 1.77
N ASP A 49 0.28 -19.91 2.99
CA ASP A 49 0.27 -19.02 4.15
C ASP A 49 1.71 -18.71 4.57
N LEU A 50 2.10 -17.44 4.51
CA LEU A 50 3.43 -16.96 4.91
C LEU A 50 3.79 -17.32 6.36
N THR A 51 2.79 -17.54 7.21
CA THR A 51 3.01 -17.95 8.62
C THR A 51 3.20 -19.45 8.80
N GLN A 52 2.99 -20.25 7.75
CA GLN A 52 3.10 -21.71 7.75
C GLN A 52 4.14 -22.18 6.73
N PRO A 53 5.42 -22.39 7.14
CA PRO A 53 6.52 -22.70 6.22
C PRO A 53 6.25 -23.90 5.30
N ALA A 54 5.56 -24.94 5.80
CA ALA A 54 5.25 -26.14 5.02
C ALA A 54 4.39 -25.83 3.77
N THR A 55 3.59 -24.76 3.79
CA THR A 55 2.76 -24.36 2.65
C THR A 55 3.55 -23.63 1.56
N LEU A 56 4.77 -23.21 1.85
CA LEU A 56 5.68 -22.54 0.91
C LEU A 56 6.54 -23.53 0.10
N ALA A 57 6.39 -24.83 0.32
CA ALA A 57 7.05 -25.83 -0.49
C ALA A 57 6.58 -25.78 -1.96
N GLY A 58 7.52 -25.88 -2.90
CA GLY A 58 7.19 -25.89 -4.34
C GLY A 58 6.91 -24.51 -4.93
N LEU A 59 7.48 -23.45 -4.36
CA LEU A 59 7.53 -22.15 -5.03
C LEU A 59 8.26 -22.27 -6.38
N PRO A 60 7.92 -21.44 -7.37
CA PRO A 60 8.53 -21.51 -8.70
C PRO A 60 10.05 -21.26 -8.64
N ASP A 61 10.80 -22.08 -9.36
CA ASP A 61 12.25 -21.88 -9.53
C ASP A 61 12.54 -20.70 -10.45
N GLY A 62 13.77 -20.19 -10.36
CA GLY A 62 14.29 -19.15 -11.24
C GLY A 62 13.54 -17.82 -11.12
N LEU A 63 12.94 -17.51 -9.99
CA LEU A 63 12.36 -16.20 -9.72
C LEU A 63 13.46 -15.14 -9.74
N THR A 64 13.21 -14.06 -10.48
CA THR A 64 14.17 -12.95 -10.61
C THR A 64 13.83 -11.78 -9.69
N GLN A 65 12.55 -11.67 -9.31
CA GLN A 65 12.07 -10.59 -8.45
C GLN A 65 11.01 -11.10 -7.45
N VAL A 66 11.03 -10.56 -6.26
CA VAL A 66 10.03 -10.82 -5.20
C VAL A 66 9.47 -9.49 -4.72
N VAL A 67 8.15 -9.40 -4.56
CA VAL A 67 7.48 -8.32 -3.86
C VAL A 67 6.81 -8.86 -2.63
N TYR A 68 7.20 -8.39 -1.45
CA TYR A 68 6.57 -8.73 -0.19
C TYR A 68 5.57 -7.65 0.20
N LEU A 69 4.25 -7.96 0.13
CA LEU A 69 3.17 -6.99 0.30
C LEU A 69 1.94 -7.53 1.05
N PRO A 70 2.09 -8.35 2.10
CA PRO A 70 0.95 -8.88 2.82
C PRO A 70 0.25 -7.81 3.64
N ALA A 71 -1.07 -8.01 3.87
CA ALA A 71 -1.83 -7.29 4.88
C ALA A 71 -2.03 -8.20 6.10
N PRO A 72 -1.84 -7.71 7.33
CA PRO A 72 -1.92 -8.55 8.52
C PRO A 72 -3.34 -9.04 8.82
N GLY A 73 -4.37 -8.38 8.30
CA GLY A 73 -5.79 -8.71 8.49
C GLY A 73 -6.35 -8.28 9.85
N ALA A 74 -5.53 -8.20 10.88
CA ALA A 74 -5.89 -7.71 12.21
C ALA A 74 -4.81 -6.76 12.74
N ARG A 75 -5.20 -5.78 13.57
CA ARG A 75 -4.27 -4.86 14.23
C ARG A 75 -3.85 -5.44 15.59
N ASP A 76 -3.04 -6.47 15.56
CA ASP A 76 -2.55 -7.22 16.68
C ASP A 76 -1.02 -7.37 16.64
N PRO A 77 -0.28 -7.20 17.78
CA PRO A 77 1.18 -7.25 17.79
C PRO A 77 1.76 -8.59 17.35
N ALA A 78 1.19 -9.71 17.82
CA ALA A 78 1.67 -11.04 17.46
C ALA A 78 1.46 -11.29 15.97
N ARG A 79 0.28 -10.91 15.45
CA ARG A 79 -0.04 -11.05 14.03
C ARG A 79 0.88 -10.23 13.14
N TYR A 80 1.26 -9.02 13.55
CA TYR A 80 2.23 -8.21 12.80
C TYR A 80 3.60 -8.86 12.76
N ARG A 81 4.06 -9.41 13.91
CA ARG A 81 5.33 -10.14 13.98
C ARG A 81 5.30 -11.38 13.09
N GLU A 82 4.28 -12.22 13.23
CA GLU A 82 4.09 -13.43 12.42
C GLU A 82 4.17 -13.14 10.91
N ILE A 83 3.47 -12.09 10.46
CA ILE A 83 3.40 -11.76 9.03
C ILE A 83 4.67 -11.07 8.56
N PHE A 84 5.11 -10.00 9.22
CA PHE A 84 6.17 -9.15 8.65
C PHE A 84 7.57 -9.64 8.98
N VAL A 85 7.78 -10.27 10.13
CA VAL A 85 9.11 -10.75 10.56
C VAL A 85 9.26 -12.23 10.21
N ASP A 86 8.44 -13.08 10.81
CA ASP A 86 8.56 -14.53 10.64
C ASP A 86 8.19 -14.97 9.22
N GLY A 87 7.08 -14.44 8.67
CA GLY A 87 6.64 -14.75 7.31
C GLY A 87 7.62 -14.31 6.23
N LEU A 88 8.30 -13.18 6.42
CA LEU A 88 9.35 -12.73 5.51
C LEU A 88 10.55 -13.70 5.55
N ARG A 89 10.94 -14.15 6.74
CA ARG A 89 11.99 -15.15 6.92
C ARG A 89 11.61 -16.50 6.30
N HIS A 90 10.39 -16.99 6.57
CA HIS A 90 9.88 -18.24 5.99
C HIS A 90 9.91 -18.22 4.46
N LEU A 91 9.48 -17.08 3.87
CA LEU A 91 9.54 -16.94 2.41
C LEU A 91 10.98 -17.02 1.91
N ARG A 92 11.92 -16.29 2.51
CA ARG A 92 13.33 -16.32 2.11
C ARG A 92 13.90 -17.74 2.17
N ASP A 93 13.60 -18.45 3.25
CA ASP A 93 14.15 -19.80 3.49
C ASP A 93 13.54 -20.86 2.54
N ALA A 94 12.37 -20.58 1.95
CA ALA A 94 11.69 -21.46 0.98
C ALA A 94 12.03 -21.17 -0.48
N LEU A 95 12.64 -20.02 -0.79
CA LEU A 95 12.92 -19.60 -2.15
C LEU A 95 14.21 -20.24 -2.70
N ASP A 96 14.17 -20.69 -3.97
CA ASP A 96 15.38 -20.75 -4.77
C ASP A 96 15.83 -19.33 -5.12
N THR A 97 16.95 -18.92 -4.56
CA THR A 97 17.45 -17.55 -4.69
C THR A 97 18.54 -17.39 -5.75
N ALA A 98 18.91 -18.45 -6.48
CA ALA A 98 20.03 -18.43 -7.43
C ALA A 98 19.86 -17.38 -8.55
N ALA A 99 18.62 -17.15 -9.00
CA ALA A 99 18.29 -16.15 -10.02
C ALA A 99 17.77 -14.83 -9.45
N LEU A 100 17.61 -14.72 -8.13
CA LEU A 100 16.96 -13.56 -7.49
C LEU A 100 17.87 -12.33 -7.55
N ARG A 101 17.38 -11.30 -8.22
CA ARG A 101 18.11 -10.03 -8.42
C ARG A 101 17.54 -8.88 -7.59
N ARG A 102 16.24 -8.94 -7.27
CA ARG A 102 15.59 -7.85 -6.54
C ARG A 102 14.47 -8.34 -5.62
N THR A 103 14.48 -7.81 -4.40
CA THR A 103 13.38 -7.96 -3.45
C THR A 103 12.84 -6.59 -3.10
N LEU A 104 11.54 -6.37 -3.29
CA LEU A 104 10.85 -5.16 -2.88
C LEU A 104 9.94 -5.46 -1.68
N PHE A 105 10.20 -4.79 -0.57
CA PHE A 105 9.39 -4.87 0.65
C PHE A 105 8.47 -3.67 0.75
N VAL A 106 7.16 -3.91 0.78
CA VAL A 106 6.16 -2.87 0.99
C VAL A 106 5.98 -2.65 2.49
N SER A 107 6.58 -1.57 2.96
CA SER A 107 6.53 -1.10 4.35
C SER A 107 5.50 0.03 4.52
N SER A 108 5.55 0.72 5.62
CA SER A 108 4.64 1.81 5.96
C SER A 108 5.37 3.00 6.60
N SER A 109 4.85 4.20 6.40
CA SER A 109 5.26 5.41 7.12
C SER A 109 5.06 5.33 8.64
N ALA A 110 4.42 4.27 9.14
CA ALA A 110 4.28 3.98 10.57
C ALA A 110 5.64 3.70 11.27
N VAL A 111 6.71 3.47 10.51
CA VAL A 111 8.08 3.36 11.05
C VAL A 111 8.65 4.69 11.54
N TYR A 112 8.10 5.82 11.08
CA TYR A 112 8.43 7.13 11.61
C TYR A 112 7.54 7.46 12.81
N GLY A 113 8.14 8.11 13.81
CA GLY A 113 7.45 8.55 15.00
C GLY A 113 6.80 9.92 14.89
N GLU A 114 6.82 10.64 16.00
CA GLU A 114 6.41 12.04 16.09
C GLU A 114 7.52 12.94 15.54
N HIS A 115 7.12 13.95 14.77
CA HIS A 115 8.00 14.94 14.16
C HIS A 115 7.37 16.33 14.18
N ASP A 116 6.38 16.59 15.03
CA ASP A 116 5.71 17.89 15.20
C ASP A 116 5.26 18.52 13.87
N GLY A 117 4.77 17.71 12.96
CA GLY A 117 4.37 18.12 11.61
C GLY A 117 5.53 18.51 10.68
N GLN A 118 6.77 18.27 11.04
CA GLN A 118 7.92 18.56 10.18
C GLN A 118 7.99 17.59 9.00
N TRP A 119 8.77 17.97 7.97
CA TRP A 119 9.06 17.13 6.84
C TRP A 119 9.98 15.98 7.25
N VAL A 120 9.64 14.77 6.80
CA VAL A 120 10.47 13.58 6.91
C VAL A 120 10.71 12.98 5.52
N ASP A 121 11.91 12.50 5.30
CA ASP A 121 12.38 11.88 4.09
C ASP A 121 13.05 10.51 4.37
N GLU A 122 13.74 9.96 3.38
CA GLU A 122 14.45 8.70 3.50
C GLU A 122 15.70 8.76 4.38
N HIS A 123 16.22 9.95 4.69
CA HIS A 123 17.35 10.17 5.59
C HIS A 123 16.91 10.35 7.05
N THR A 124 15.64 10.63 7.27
CA THR A 124 15.08 10.81 8.61
C THR A 124 15.14 9.49 9.39
N PRO A 125 15.75 9.46 10.59
CA PRO A 125 15.82 8.26 11.39
C PRO A 125 14.43 7.72 11.77
N PRO A 126 14.15 6.42 11.62
CA PRO A 126 12.89 5.84 12.07
C PRO A 126 12.81 5.79 13.60
N GLY A 127 11.61 6.05 14.14
CA GLY A 127 11.33 6.03 15.57
C GLY A 127 9.86 5.62 15.84
N PRO A 128 9.46 4.37 15.56
CA PRO A 128 8.06 3.97 15.58
C PRO A 128 7.43 4.03 16.97
N LEU A 129 6.28 4.70 17.09
CA LEU A 129 5.50 4.77 18.33
C LEU A 129 4.73 3.47 18.60
N GLY A 130 4.18 2.87 17.56
CA GLY A 130 3.33 1.69 17.67
C GLY A 130 4.08 0.37 17.36
N PHE A 131 3.47 -0.74 17.77
CA PHE A 131 3.98 -2.09 17.49
C PHE A 131 4.07 -2.40 15.99
N ASN A 132 3.13 -1.87 15.22
CA ASN A 132 3.08 -2.02 13.77
C ASN A 132 4.34 -1.46 13.09
N GLY A 133 4.74 -0.24 13.44
CA GLY A 133 5.96 0.36 12.93
C GLY A 133 7.22 -0.38 13.41
N ARG A 134 7.23 -0.87 14.66
CA ARG A 134 8.36 -1.67 15.19
C ARG A 134 8.55 -2.98 14.43
N SER A 135 7.48 -3.73 14.19
CA SER A 135 7.55 -4.99 13.42
C SER A 135 7.99 -4.76 11.97
N LEU A 136 7.49 -3.70 11.33
CA LEU A 136 7.91 -3.34 9.97
C LEU A 136 9.38 -2.94 9.91
N LEU A 137 9.86 -2.15 10.88
CA LEU A 137 11.26 -1.74 10.94
C LEU A 137 12.21 -2.92 11.20
N GLU A 138 11.79 -3.91 12.04
CA GLU A 138 12.51 -5.16 12.23
C GLU A 138 12.61 -5.94 10.92
N ALA A 139 11.51 -6.04 10.18
CA ALA A 139 11.48 -6.68 8.86
C ALA A 139 12.36 -5.95 7.83
N GLU A 140 12.31 -4.62 7.76
CA GLU A 140 13.19 -3.82 6.89
C GLU A 140 14.68 -4.13 7.13
N ARG A 141 15.08 -4.21 8.40
CA ARG A 141 16.47 -4.53 8.78
C ARG A 141 16.90 -5.94 8.38
N SER A 142 15.96 -6.88 8.36
CA SER A 142 16.27 -8.26 7.95
C SER A 142 16.55 -8.42 6.46
N LEU A 143 16.20 -7.41 5.64
CA LEU A 143 16.44 -7.45 4.20
C LEU A 143 17.91 -7.38 3.82
N ASP A 144 18.79 -6.94 4.71
CA ASP A 144 20.24 -6.94 4.45
C ASP A 144 20.79 -8.39 4.28
N ALA A 145 20.07 -9.40 4.78
CA ALA A 145 20.39 -10.82 4.59
C ALA A 145 19.76 -11.43 3.32
N TRP A 146 19.03 -10.66 2.51
CA TRP A 146 18.42 -11.16 1.29
C TRP A 146 19.41 -11.08 0.12
N PRO A 147 19.40 -12.06 -0.80
CA PRO A 147 20.23 -12.01 -1.99
C PRO A 147 19.74 -10.93 -2.97
N GLY A 148 20.65 -10.42 -3.76
CA GLY A 148 20.37 -9.37 -4.74
C GLY A 148 20.14 -7.99 -4.10
N GLN A 149 19.40 -7.14 -4.79
CA GLN A 149 19.12 -5.77 -4.35
C GLN A 149 17.80 -5.71 -3.57
N ALA A 150 17.85 -5.34 -2.30
CA ALA A 150 16.67 -5.05 -1.49
C ALA A 150 16.23 -3.59 -1.65
N VAL A 151 14.93 -3.39 -1.86
CA VAL A 151 14.27 -2.07 -1.95
C VAL A 151 13.11 -2.02 -0.97
N VAL A 152 13.06 -0.99 -0.16
CA VAL A 152 11.95 -0.72 0.76
C VAL A 152 11.10 0.41 0.21
N LEU A 153 9.78 0.21 0.16
CA LEU A 153 8.81 1.26 -0.15
C LEU A 153 7.91 1.49 1.06
N ARG A 154 8.14 2.58 1.79
CA ARG A 154 7.31 3.01 2.93
C ARG A 154 6.11 3.77 2.42
N LEU A 155 4.94 3.12 2.39
CA LEU A 155 3.71 3.73 1.92
C LEU A 155 3.04 4.60 2.98
N ALA A 156 2.48 5.71 2.54
CA ALA A 156 1.51 6.52 3.27
C ALA A 156 0.15 5.81 3.38
N GLY A 157 -0.84 6.47 3.96
CA GLY A 157 -2.20 5.94 4.08
C GLY A 157 -2.82 5.67 2.71
N LEU A 158 -3.04 4.40 2.39
CA LEU A 158 -3.66 3.97 1.13
C LEU A 158 -5.13 4.38 1.08
N TYR A 159 -5.55 4.96 -0.05
CA TYR A 159 -6.95 5.19 -0.39
C TYR A 159 -7.24 4.78 -1.84
N GLY A 160 -8.51 4.74 -2.23
CA GLY A 160 -8.91 4.36 -3.58
C GLY A 160 -10.14 3.46 -3.59
N PRO A 161 -10.47 2.82 -4.73
CA PRO A 161 -11.59 1.89 -4.83
C PRO A 161 -11.52 0.79 -3.77
N GLY A 162 -12.64 0.51 -3.09
CA GLY A 162 -12.71 -0.46 -2.00
C GLY A 162 -12.18 0.02 -0.63
N ARG A 163 -11.67 1.25 -0.52
CA ARG A 163 -11.13 1.86 0.71
C ARG A 163 -11.86 3.15 1.06
N LEU A 164 -13.14 3.03 1.36
CA LEU A 164 -14.05 4.16 1.51
C LEU A 164 -14.39 4.49 2.96
N GLN A 165 -13.75 3.82 3.92
CA GLN A 165 -14.06 3.93 5.36
C GLN A 165 -14.03 5.38 5.86
N LEU A 166 -13.12 6.22 5.33
CA LEU A 166 -13.07 7.64 5.69
C LEU A 166 -14.32 8.38 5.22
N LEU A 167 -14.74 8.17 3.96
CA LEU A 167 -15.96 8.78 3.41
C LEU A 167 -17.23 8.31 4.14
N GLU A 168 -17.27 7.04 4.52
CA GLU A 168 -18.37 6.47 5.30
C GLU A 168 -18.45 7.11 6.68
N ARG A 169 -17.33 7.28 7.38
CA ARG A 169 -17.25 7.97 8.67
C ARG A 169 -17.65 9.45 8.57
N LEU A 170 -17.24 10.14 7.50
CA LEU A 170 -17.64 11.53 7.24
C LEU A 170 -19.16 11.63 7.05
N ARG A 171 -19.75 10.78 6.21
CA ARG A 171 -21.20 10.74 5.99
C ARG A 171 -22.00 10.43 7.26
N ALA A 172 -21.43 9.60 8.12
CA ALA A 172 -22.03 9.27 9.42
C ALA A 172 -21.82 10.36 10.49
N GLY A 173 -21.14 11.47 10.20
CA GLY A 173 -20.81 12.52 11.17
C GLY A 173 -19.84 12.06 12.27
N GLN A 174 -19.10 10.98 12.04
CA GLN A 174 -18.19 10.34 13.01
C GLN A 174 -16.73 10.72 12.85
N ALA A 175 -16.41 11.47 11.78
CA ALA A 175 -15.03 11.90 11.54
C ALA A 175 -14.65 13.05 12.47
N ARG A 176 -13.50 12.89 13.14
CA ARG A 176 -12.95 13.89 14.05
C ARG A 176 -11.46 14.05 13.78
N ALA A 177 -10.96 15.27 13.96
CA ALA A 177 -9.55 15.60 13.78
C ALA A 177 -9.12 16.72 14.73
N PRO A 178 -7.85 16.76 15.17
CA PRO A 178 -7.32 17.88 15.93
C PRO A 178 -7.15 19.10 15.00
N VAL A 179 -7.42 20.27 15.54
CA VAL A 179 -7.28 21.56 14.83
C VAL A 179 -5.99 22.23 15.25
N ASP A 180 -5.74 22.30 16.56
CA ASP A 180 -4.56 22.95 17.12
C ASP A 180 -3.99 22.11 18.30
N PRO A 181 -2.72 21.64 18.20
CA PRO A 181 -1.89 21.66 17.01
C PRO A 181 -2.43 20.72 15.91
N PRO A 182 -2.19 21.04 14.62
CA PRO A 182 -2.68 20.23 13.52
C PRO A 182 -1.91 18.91 13.42
N HIS A 183 -2.63 17.83 13.15
CA HIS A 183 -2.04 16.54 12.81
C HIS A 183 -2.02 16.36 11.29
N TRP A 184 -0.88 15.97 10.73
CA TRP A 184 -0.72 15.87 9.27
C TRP A 184 -1.14 14.50 8.72
N ALA A 185 -1.94 14.52 7.67
CA ALA A 185 -2.33 13.37 6.89
C ALA A 185 -1.42 13.22 5.65
N ASN A 186 -0.91 12.02 5.44
CA ASN A 186 -0.19 11.64 4.23
C ASN A 186 -0.97 10.54 3.55
N ARG A 187 -1.17 10.65 2.24
CA ARG A 187 -1.97 9.73 1.44
C ARG A 187 -1.22 9.24 0.21
N ILE A 188 -1.66 8.13 -0.33
CA ILE A 188 -1.30 7.67 -1.67
C ILE A 188 -2.47 6.87 -2.24
N HIS A 189 -2.82 7.15 -3.49
CA HIS A 189 -3.82 6.36 -4.19
C HIS A 189 -3.29 4.95 -4.46
N ILE A 190 -4.15 3.93 -4.33
CA ILE A 190 -3.73 2.53 -4.49
C ILE A 190 -3.15 2.24 -5.89
N ASP A 191 -3.63 2.92 -6.93
CA ASP A 191 -3.09 2.76 -8.29
C ASP A 191 -1.71 3.40 -8.44
N ASP A 192 -1.43 4.51 -7.73
CA ASP A 192 -0.11 5.11 -7.68
C ASP A 192 0.86 4.26 -6.84
N ALA A 193 0.40 3.67 -5.74
CA ALA A 193 1.19 2.70 -4.99
C ALA A 193 1.56 1.47 -5.84
N ALA A 194 0.61 0.95 -6.63
CA ALA A 194 0.88 -0.15 -7.56
C ALA A 194 1.83 0.27 -8.70
N ALA A 195 1.69 1.49 -9.21
CA ALA A 195 2.60 2.04 -10.21
C ALA A 195 4.02 2.21 -9.66
N ALA A 196 4.15 2.71 -8.41
CA ALA A 196 5.43 2.84 -7.72
C ALA A 196 6.14 1.49 -7.56
N ILE A 197 5.45 0.44 -7.11
CA ILE A 197 6.00 -0.91 -6.99
C ILE A 197 6.49 -1.41 -8.36
N ALA A 198 5.64 -1.34 -9.40
CA ALA A 198 5.99 -1.80 -10.74
C ALA A 198 7.13 -0.99 -11.37
N HIS A 199 7.23 0.31 -11.07
CA HIS A 199 8.32 1.19 -11.49
C HIS A 199 9.65 0.81 -10.81
N LEU A 200 9.67 0.67 -9.49
CA LEU A 200 10.87 0.34 -8.71
C LEU A 200 11.43 -1.04 -9.06
N LEU A 201 10.59 -1.99 -9.44
CA LEU A 201 11.04 -3.28 -9.95
C LEU A 201 11.82 -3.17 -11.25
N ARG A 202 11.59 -2.15 -12.06
CA ARG A 202 12.23 -1.95 -13.38
C ARG A 202 13.37 -0.93 -13.37
N LEU A 203 13.48 -0.16 -12.30
CA LEU A 203 14.52 0.86 -12.21
C LEU A 203 15.90 0.17 -12.25
N PRO A 204 16.83 0.55 -13.15
CA PRO A 204 18.11 -0.15 -13.29
C PRO A 204 18.92 -0.16 -11.98
N ALA A 205 18.98 0.97 -11.30
CA ALA A 205 19.70 1.15 -10.04
C ALA A 205 18.82 1.88 -9.02
N PRO A 206 17.84 1.20 -8.39
CA PRO A 206 17.04 1.85 -7.35
C PRO A 206 17.86 2.07 -6.08
N GLU A 207 17.50 3.13 -5.36
CA GLU A 207 17.97 3.33 -3.99
C GLU A 207 17.35 2.27 -3.04
N LYS A 208 17.93 2.11 -1.85
CA LYS A 208 17.45 1.14 -0.86
C LYS A 208 16.08 1.46 -0.30
N LEU A 209 15.69 2.75 -0.27
CA LEU A 209 14.49 3.22 0.42
C LEU A 209 13.79 4.33 -0.37
N TYR A 210 12.46 4.24 -0.45
CA TYR A 210 11.58 5.26 -1.01
C TYR A 210 10.37 5.51 -0.11
N LEU A 211 9.89 6.76 -0.11
CA LEU A 211 8.61 7.13 0.48
C LEU A 211 7.54 7.22 -0.59
N GLY A 212 6.48 6.42 -0.43
CA GLY A 212 5.32 6.41 -1.32
C GLY A 212 4.18 7.24 -0.73
N CYS A 213 4.08 8.50 -1.13
CA CYS A 213 2.97 9.39 -0.80
C CYS A 213 2.64 10.31 -1.99
N ASP A 214 1.49 10.98 -1.94
CA ASP A 214 1.14 12.04 -2.88
C ASP A 214 2.00 13.30 -2.64
N ASP A 215 1.81 14.33 -3.49
CA ASP A 215 2.58 15.57 -3.42
C ASP A 215 2.01 16.57 -2.39
N THR A 216 0.84 16.26 -1.78
CA THR A 216 0.04 17.24 -1.03
C THR A 216 -0.33 16.71 0.36
N PRO A 217 0.62 16.61 1.30
CA PRO A 217 0.26 16.35 2.68
C PRO A 217 -0.56 17.52 3.24
N LEU A 218 -1.65 17.22 3.94
CA LEU A 218 -2.59 18.22 4.48
C LEU A 218 -2.75 18.04 5.99
N PRO A 219 -3.05 19.10 6.74
CA PRO A 219 -3.63 18.96 8.06
C PRO A 219 -4.87 18.07 8.01
N LEU A 220 -4.98 17.15 8.97
CA LEU A 220 -6.04 16.12 8.97
C LEU A 220 -7.44 16.74 8.96
N HIS A 221 -7.64 17.85 9.71
CA HIS A 221 -8.90 18.56 9.75
C HIS A 221 -9.24 19.22 8.40
N GLU A 222 -8.25 19.76 7.68
CA GLU A 222 -8.46 20.35 6.33
C GLU A 222 -8.81 19.28 5.31
N LEU A 223 -8.08 18.16 5.33
CA LEU A 223 -8.42 17.02 4.46
C LEU A 223 -9.86 16.56 4.72
N TYR A 224 -10.23 16.37 6.00
CA TYR A 224 -11.58 15.90 6.34
C TYR A 224 -12.66 16.91 5.96
N ALA A 225 -12.43 18.22 6.13
CA ALA A 225 -13.35 19.28 5.73
C ALA A 225 -13.55 19.29 4.21
N ALA A 226 -12.47 19.20 3.43
CA ALA A 226 -12.54 19.14 1.98
C ALA A 226 -13.32 17.90 1.49
N LEU A 227 -13.05 16.73 2.10
CA LEU A 227 -13.75 15.50 1.74
C LEU A 227 -15.21 15.49 2.19
N ALA A 228 -15.54 16.11 3.32
CA ALA A 228 -16.93 16.28 3.78
C ALA A 228 -17.73 17.12 2.76
N THR A 229 -17.17 18.24 2.30
CA THR A 229 -17.76 19.08 1.26
C THR A 229 -17.99 18.29 -0.03
N LEU A 230 -16.99 17.57 -0.52
CA LEU A 230 -17.09 16.73 -1.72
C LEU A 230 -18.14 15.62 -1.58
N ALA A 231 -18.29 15.05 -0.38
CA ALA A 231 -19.22 13.95 -0.13
C ALA A 231 -20.64 14.39 0.24
N GLY A 232 -20.90 15.72 0.35
CA GLY A 232 -22.16 16.25 0.86
C GLY A 232 -22.42 15.80 2.32
N ALA A 233 -21.35 15.67 3.10
CA ALA A 233 -21.39 15.18 4.48
C ALA A 233 -21.28 16.34 5.49
N PRO A 234 -21.69 16.13 6.76
CA PRO A 234 -21.47 17.12 7.81
C PRO A 234 -19.98 17.44 7.98
N PRO A 235 -19.63 18.68 8.40
CA PRO A 235 -18.23 19.01 8.68
C PRO A 235 -17.67 18.10 9.79
N PRO A 236 -16.35 17.78 9.75
CA PRO A 236 -15.72 16.98 10.79
C PRO A 236 -15.75 17.72 12.14
N GLY A 237 -15.94 16.97 13.20
CA GLY A 237 -15.81 17.51 14.55
C GLY A 237 -14.36 17.57 14.99
N GLU A 238 -14.08 18.39 16.02
CA GLU A 238 -12.79 18.39 16.70
C GLU A 238 -12.64 17.11 17.53
N GLY A 239 -11.42 16.59 17.65
CA GLY A 239 -11.10 15.41 18.41
C GLY A 239 -9.61 15.12 18.48
N PRO A 240 -9.20 14.10 19.24
CA PRO A 240 -7.79 13.81 19.46
C PRO A 240 -7.07 13.37 18.19
N ALA A 241 -5.75 13.52 18.19
CA ALA A 241 -4.89 12.94 17.17
C ALA A 241 -5.00 11.40 17.15
N PRO A 242 -4.81 10.74 15.99
CA PRO A 242 -4.83 9.29 15.92
C PRO A 242 -3.78 8.66 16.84
N ALA A 243 -4.21 7.73 17.70
CA ALA A 243 -3.32 7.09 18.65
C ALA A 243 -2.18 6.32 17.95
N GLN A 244 -0.96 6.44 18.46
CA GLN A 244 0.24 5.79 17.96
C GLN A 244 0.63 6.16 16.52
N VAL A 245 0.10 7.28 16.01
CA VAL A 245 0.48 7.84 14.71
C VAL A 245 1.06 9.22 14.96
N GLY A 246 2.35 9.41 14.72
CA GLY A 246 3.00 10.71 14.87
C GLY A 246 2.65 11.67 13.75
N SER A 247 2.61 12.96 14.07
CA SER A 247 2.38 14.06 13.12
C SER A 247 3.64 14.32 12.30
N LYS A 248 3.55 14.26 10.98
CA LYS A 248 4.69 14.48 10.05
C LYS A 248 4.19 14.72 8.64
N ARG A 249 5.03 15.34 7.82
CA ARG A 249 4.82 15.46 6.36
C ARG A 249 5.83 14.58 5.62
N LEU A 250 5.36 13.66 4.79
CA LEU A 250 6.26 12.81 4.00
C LEU A 250 6.69 13.51 2.73
N CYS A 251 7.98 13.42 2.42
CA CYS A 251 8.58 13.93 1.19
C CYS A 251 8.79 12.77 0.20
N ASN A 252 8.12 12.80 -0.95
CA ASN A 252 8.27 11.78 -2.00
C ASN A 252 9.29 12.17 -3.09
N ALA A 253 10.13 13.17 -2.84
CA ALA A 253 11.04 13.75 -3.84
C ALA A 253 11.95 12.69 -4.49
N ARG A 254 12.47 11.73 -3.72
CA ARG A 254 13.28 10.63 -4.24
C ARG A 254 12.49 9.74 -5.22
N LEU A 255 11.26 9.39 -4.86
CA LEU A 255 10.39 8.58 -5.72
C LEU A 255 10.03 9.34 -7.01
N ARG A 256 9.76 10.64 -6.92
CA ARG A 256 9.49 11.50 -8.09
C ARG A 256 10.74 11.65 -8.96
N ALA A 257 11.90 11.86 -8.36
CA ALA A 257 13.18 11.99 -9.07
C ALA A 257 13.58 10.69 -9.80
N SER A 258 13.08 9.53 -9.37
CA SER A 258 13.27 8.27 -10.09
C SER A 258 12.51 8.18 -11.41
N GLY A 259 11.66 9.16 -11.73
CA GLY A 259 10.87 9.25 -12.97
C GLY A 259 9.41 8.80 -12.83
N LEU A 260 8.96 8.42 -11.62
CA LEU A 260 7.56 8.07 -11.41
C LEU A 260 6.65 9.31 -11.56
N GLN A 261 5.60 9.17 -12.35
CA GLN A 261 4.50 10.13 -12.43
C GLN A 261 3.32 9.62 -11.60
N LEU A 262 2.82 10.43 -10.66
CA LEU A 262 1.59 10.13 -9.94
C LEU A 262 0.38 10.50 -10.78
N GLN A 263 -0.60 9.63 -10.82
CA GLN A 263 -1.92 9.93 -11.41
C GLN A 263 -2.73 10.83 -10.48
N TRP A 264 -2.54 10.68 -9.18
CA TRP A 264 -3.26 11.39 -8.12
C TRP A 264 -2.28 12.12 -7.19
N PRO A 265 -1.65 13.23 -7.65
CA PRO A 265 -0.69 14.00 -6.85
C PRO A 265 -1.35 14.77 -5.70
N ASP A 266 -2.68 14.89 -5.69
CA ASP A 266 -3.50 15.46 -4.63
C ASP A 266 -4.62 14.48 -4.27
N SER A 267 -4.65 14.04 -3.02
CA SER A 267 -5.65 13.08 -2.55
C SER A 267 -7.09 13.61 -2.66
N ARG A 268 -7.32 14.93 -2.60
CA ARG A 268 -8.65 15.50 -2.78
C ARG A 268 -9.21 15.21 -4.17
N ALA A 269 -8.39 15.36 -5.20
CA ALA A 269 -8.78 15.02 -6.58
C ALA A 269 -9.05 13.51 -6.74
N GLY A 270 -8.21 12.66 -6.14
CA GLY A 270 -8.43 11.22 -6.15
C GLY A 270 -9.73 10.80 -5.46
N TYR A 271 -10.05 11.39 -4.30
CA TYR A 271 -11.33 11.13 -3.63
C TYR A 271 -12.53 11.67 -4.41
N ALA A 272 -12.43 12.84 -5.07
CA ALA A 272 -13.48 13.37 -5.93
C ALA A 272 -13.82 12.38 -7.05
N ALA A 273 -12.83 11.86 -7.76
CA ALA A 273 -13.02 10.86 -8.81
C ALA A 273 -13.68 9.56 -8.30
N LEU A 274 -13.39 9.14 -7.05
CA LEU A 274 -14.07 8.00 -6.44
C LEU A 274 -15.56 8.25 -6.19
N LEU A 275 -15.93 9.47 -5.85
CA LEU A 275 -17.32 9.87 -5.63
C LEU A 275 -18.08 9.96 -6.94
N ASP A 276 -17.49 10.54 -7.99
CA ASP A 276 -18.06 10.66 -9.33
C ASP A 276 -18.29 9.28 -9.97
N GLY A 277 -17.34 8.36 -9.85
CA GLY A 277 -17.46 6.99 -10.33
C GLY A 277 -18.61 6.21 -9.66
N LYS A 278 -18.89 6.46 -8.37
CA LYS A 278 -20.06 5.90 -7.68
C LYS A 278 -21.38 6.52 -8.17
N ALA A 279 -21.41 7.81 -8.42
CA ALA A 279 -22.61 8.49 -8.96
C ALA A 279 -22.98 7.94 -10.33
N THR A 280 -21.98 7.71 -11.19
CA THR A 280 -22.18 7.13 -12.54
C THR A 280 -22.72 5.70 -12.46
N LEU A 281 -22.20 4.84 -11.57
CA LEU A 281 -22.70 3.48 -11.37
C LEU A 281 -24.13 3.44 -10.84
N GLN A 282 -24.49 4.31 -9.89
CA GLN A 282 -25.84 4.39 -9.36
C GLN A 282 -26.84 4.90 -10.43
N ALA A 283 -26.46 5.87 -11.23
CA ALA A 283 -27.30 6.36 -12.34
C ALA A 283 -27.54 5.27 -13.38
N THR A 284 -26.53 4.48 -13.71
CA THR A 284 -26.64 3.36 -14.67
C THR A 284 -27.59 2.28 -14.16
N ILE A 285 -27.52 1.91 -12.88
CA ILE A 285 -28.42 0.91 -12.26
C ILE A 285 -29.88 1.41 -12.29
N HIS A 286 -30.14 2.68 -11.94
CA HIS A 286 -31.49 3.25 -11.97
C HIS A 286 -32.08 3.33 -13.37
N THR A 287 -31.25 3.56 -14.38
CA THR A 287 -31.70 3.63 -15.79
C THR A 287 -32.01 2.23 -16.33
N THR A 288 -31.28 1.22 -15.93
CA THR A 288 -31.51 -0.18 -16.34
C THR A 288 -32.80 -0.74 -15.71
N THR A 289 -33.05 -0.40 -14.43
CA THR A 289 -34.26 -0.88 -13.71
C THR A 289 -35.56 -0.23 -14.25
N LYS A 290 -35.51 0.99 -14.81
CA LYS A 290 -36.68 1.66 -15.42
C LYS A 290 -37.04 1.18 -16.83
N ARG A 291 -36.15 0.41 -17.49
CA ARG A 291 -36.40 -0.15 -18.82
C ARG A 291 -36.93 -1.61 -18.82
N SER A 292 -37.12 -2.21 -17.65
CA SER A 292 -37.57 -3.58 -17.51
C SER A 292 -38.95 -3.71 -16.84
N ILE A 293 -39.93 -2.89 -17.28
CA ILE A 293 -41.35 -3.13 -16.99
C ILE A 293 -42.11 -2.92 -18.31
N PRO A 294 -42.65 -4.01 -18.90
CA PRO A 294 -43.52 -3.92 -20.04
C PRO A 294 -44.88 -3.30 -19.68
#